data_c739cfbd19484b513e0c2afb2b5aad5f
#
_entry.id   c739cfbd19484b513e0c2afb2b5aad5f
#
_cell.length_a   1.000
_cell.length_b   1.000
_cell.length_c   1.000
_cell.angle_alpha   90.00
_cell.angle_beta   90.00
_cell.angle_gamma   90.00
#
_symmetry.space_group_name_H-M   'P 1'
#
loop_
_entity.id
_entity.type
_entity.pdbx_description
1 polymer ?
#
loop_
_entity_poly.entity_id
_entity_poly.type
_entity_poly.pdbx_seq_one_letter_code
_entity_poly.pdbx_strand_id
1 'polypeptide(L)'
;MEFRKAQRKDLSLIISIVSQAGLPTYDLTKQKAENFIIAEDNAGKALGTAGFELSGKDGLLRSLAVCKDHSGKGLGKELVREIERICEGDGIRDLYLLTKTAPDYFPALGYRRITRDQTSSDIEKLTQFTDTPPGEAVCMVKSLSQSPAKPAGC
;
A
#
# COMPACT_ATOMS: atom_id res chain seq x y z
N MET A 1 -13.01 4.31 -15.05
CA MET A 1 -12.27 4.44 -13.78
C MET A 1 -10.80 4.64 -14.11
N GLU A 2 -10.18 5.56 -13.44
CA GLU A 2 -8.76 5.84 -13.65
C GLU A 2 -8.01 5.87 -12.34
N PHE A 3 -6.72 5.51 -12.38
CA PHE A 3 -5.84 5.68 -11.25
C PHE A 3 -4.94 6.88 -11.54
N ARG A 4 -4.84 7.79 -10.60
CA ARG A 4 -3.91 8.90 -10.74
C ARG A 4 -3.00 8.99 -9.54
N LYS A 5 -1.81 9.54 -9.75
CA LYS A 5 -0.88 9.76 -8.65
C LYS A 5 -1.38 10.94 -7.84
N ALA A 6 -1.37 10.82 -6.54
CA ALA A 6 -1.80 11.90 -5.66
C ALA A 6 -0.74 12.99 -5.59
N GLN A 7 -1.19 14.17 -5.27
CA GLN A 7 -0.34 15.34 -5.08
C GLN A 7 -0.45 15.79 -3.63
N ARG A 8 0.42 16.70 -3.24
CA ARG A 8 0.41 17.20 -1.84
C ARG A 8 -0.94 17.79 -1.46
N LYS A 9 -1.63 18.41 -2.41
CA LYS A 9 -2.93 19.00 -2.15
C LYS A 9 -4.02 17.97 -1.90
N ASP A 10 -3.75 16.71 -2.19
CA ASP A 10 -4.72 15.64 -2.00
C ASP A 10 -4.69 15.07 -0.58
N LEU A 11 -3.84 15.60 0.30
CA LEU A 11 -3.70 15.05 1.65
C LEU A 11 -5.03 14.98 2.40
N SER A 12 -5.84 16.03 2.35
CA SER A 12 -7.12 16.04 3.06
C SER A 12 -8.07 14.97 2.53
N LEU A 13 -8.08 14.79 1.22
CA LEU A 13 -8.92 13.77 0.60
C LEU A 13 -8.45 12.37 1.02
N ILE A 14 -7.16 12.14 1.00
CA ILE A 14 -6.59 10.85 1.41
C ILE A 14 -6.94 10.57 2.87
N ILE A 15 -6.74 11.55 3.75
CA ILE A 15 -7.07 11.39 5.16
C ILE A 15 -8.54 11.02 5.33
N SER A 16 -9.43 11.68 4.59
CA SER A 16 -10.85 11.40 4.67
C SER A 16 -11.16 9.96 4.28
N ILE A 17 -10.63 9.49 3.17
CA ILE A 17 -10.89 8.14 2.69
C ILE A 17 -10.32 7.10 3.66
N VAL A 18 -9.09 7.29 4.08
CA VAL A 18 -8.40 6.33 4.94
C VAL A 18 -9.03 6.28 6.33
N SER A 19 -9.40 7.44 6.87
CA SER A 19 -10.02 7.51 8.17
C SER A 19 -11.40 6.84 8.18
N GLN A 20 -12.17 6.99 7.10
CA GLN A 20 -13.47 6.33 6.99
C GLN A 20 -13.35 4.82 6.92
N ALA A 21 -12.22 4.31 6.49
CA ALA A 21 -11.96 2.88 6.48
C ALA A 21 -11.43 2.38 7.83
N GLY A 22 -11.30 3.26 8.80
CA GLY A 22 -10.83 2.88 10.14
C GLY A 22 -9.34 2.70 10.25
N LEU A 23 -8.57 3.24 9.31
CA LEU A 23 -7.12 3.08 9.31
C LEU A 23 -6.42 4.31 9.86
N PRO A 24 -5.20 4.18 10.38
CA PRO A 24 -4.48 5.32 10.96
C PRO A 24 -4.13 6.38 9.93
N THR A 25 -4.28 7.65 10.33
CA THR A 25 -3.92 8.77 9.47
C THR A 25 -2.99 9.76 10.16
N TYR A 26 -2.67 9.53 11.43
CA TYR A 26 -1.95 10.52 12.21
C TYR A 26 -0.55 10.84 11.69
N ASP A 27 0.06 9.89 10.98
CA ASP A 27 1.41 10.10 10.46
C ASP A 27 1.43 10.57 9.00
N LEU A 28 0.26 10.80 8.39
CA LEU A 28 0.23 11.24 7.01
C LEU A 28 0.60 12.72 6.89
N THR A 29 1.43 13.01 5.91
CA THR A 29 1.91 14.36 5.64
C THR A 29 1.76 14.66 4.16
N LYS A 30 1.94 15.91 3.78
CA LYS A 30 1.89 16.29 2.36
C LYS A 30 2.95 15.53 1.57
N GLN A 31 4.12 15.32 2.16
CA GLN A 31 5.18 14.60 1.48
C GLN A 31 4.79 13.14 1.27
N LYS A 32 4.21 12.49 2.27
CA LYS A 32 3.80 11.10 2.14
C LYS A 32 2.66 10.95 1.14
N ALA A 33 1.81 11.97 1.00
CA ALA A 33 0.70 11.93 0.05
C ALA A 33 1.18 11.74 -1.38
N GLU A 34 2.39 12.18 -1.68
CA GLU A 34 2.94 12.04 -3.04
C GLU A 34 3.18 10.59 -3.42
N ASN A 35 3.21 9.68 -2.46
CA ASN A 35 3.37 8.25 -2.73
C ASN A 35 2.05 7.50 -2.57
N PHE A 36 0.96 8.18 -2.86
CA PHE A 36 -0.37 7.56 -2.90
C PHE A 36 -0.91 7.60 -4.31
N ILE A 37 -1.85 6.72 -4.58
CA ILE A 37 -2.64 6.78 -5.81
C ILE A 37 -4.09 6.90 -5.40
N ILE A 38 -4.89 7.50 -6.25
CA ILE A 38 -6.31 7.69 -6.03
C ILE A 38 -7.05 7.11 -7.23
N ALA A 39 -8.04 6.26 -6.97
CA ALA A 39 -8.90 5.74 -8.02
C ALA A 39 -10.10 6.68 -8.14
N GLU A 40 -10.41 7.09 -9.35
CA GLU A 40 -11.51 8.02 -9.61
C GLU A 40 -12.47 7.46 -10.64
N ASP A 41 -13.74 7.83 -10.54
CA ASP A 41 -14.69 7.48 -11.57
C ASP A 41 -14.61 8.50 -12.70
N ASN A 42 -15.46 8.36 -13.71
CA ASN A 42 -15.43 9.25 -14.87
C ASN A 42 -15.79 10.69 -14.54
N ALA A 43 -16.39 10.93 -13.41
CA ALA A 43 -16.74 12.28 -12.98
C ALA A 43 -15.67 12.88 -12.06
N GLY A 44 -14.58 12.16 -11.82
CA GLY A 44 -13.52 12.64 -10.96
C GLY A 44 -13.76 12.39 -9.48
N LYS A 45 -14.76 11.59 -9.13
CA LYS A 45 -15.03 11.29 -7.73
C LYS A 45 -14.09 10.20 -7.27
N ALA A 46 -13.47 10.39 -6.10
CA ALA A 46 -12.56 9.42 -5.55
C ALA A 46 -13.31 8.17 -5.07
N LEU A 47 -12.83 7.01 -5.45
CA LEU A 47 -13.41 5.73 -5.11
C LEU A 47 -12.57 4.94 -4.10
N GLY A 48 -11.31 5.27 -3.99
CA GLY A 48 -10.40 4.58 -3.09
C GLY A 48 -9.00 5.11 -3.23
N THR A 49 -8.12 4.66 -2.35
CA THR A 49 -6.72 5.09 -2.35
C THR A 49 -5.83 4.01 -1.77
N ALA A 50 -4.56 4.07 -2.07
CA ALA A 50 -3.53 3.24 -1.45
C ALA A 50 -2.22 3.98 -1.55
N GLY A 51 -1.32 3.71 -0.63
CA GLY A 51 -0.03 4.37 -0.62
C GLY A 51 1.11 3.42 -0.32
N PHE A 52 2.32 3.93 -0.41
CA PHE A 52 3.50 3.16 -0.08
C PHE A 52 4.57 4.07 0.50
N GLU A 53 5.49 3.48 1.24
CA GLU A 53 6.67 4.17 1.74
C GLU A 53 7.87 3.35 1.31
N LEU A 54 8.94 4.04 0.94
CA LEU A 54 10.14 3.38 0.48
C LEU A 54 11.24 3.49 1.53
N SER A 55 12.00 2.43 1.72
CA SER A 55 13.16 2.45 2.59
C SER A 55 14.19 1.48 2.04
N GLY A 56 15.31 1.99 1.56
CA GLY A 56 16.30 1.16 0.89
C GLY A 56 15.71 0.57 -0.37
N LYS A 57 15.79 -0.74 -0.51
CA LYS A 57 15.24 -1.44 -1.67
C LYS A 57 13.92 -2.11 -1.34
N ASP A 58 13.34 -1.76 -0.22
CA ASP A 58 12.09 -2.34 0.23
C ASP A 58 11.02 -1.27 0.32
N GLY A 59 9.77 -1.69 0.26
CA GLY A 59 8.63 -0.80 0.38
C GLY A 59 7.60 -1.32 1.35
N LEU A 60 6.76 -0.42 1.81
CA LEU A 60 5.65 -0.73 2.69
C LEU A 60 4.36 -0.27 2.03
N LEU A 61 3.47 -1.21 1.74
CA LEU A 61 2.13 -0.90 1.25
C LEU A 61 1.30 -0.48 2.46
N ARG A 62 0.58 0.61 2.33
CA ARG A 62 -0.19 1.12 3.46
C ARG A 62 -1.48 1.80 3.00
N SER A 63 -2.38 1.97 3.95
CA SER A 63 -3.56 2.82 3.78
C SER A 63 -4.43 2.44 2.59
N LEU A 64 -4.55 1.14 2.35
CA LEU A 64 -5.45 0.67 1.30
C LEU A 64 -6.89 0.85 1.78
N ALA A 65 -7.62 1.70 1.12
CA ALA A 65 -8.99 2.02 1.52
C ALA A 65 -9.88 2.20 0.31
N VAL A 66 -11.03 1.56 0.32
CA VAL A 66 -12.01 1.66 -0.75
C VAL A 66 -13.27 2.27 -0.17
N CYS A 67 -13.85 3.24 -0.87
CA CYS A 67 -15.07 3.87 -0.40
C CYS A 67 -16.17 2.83 -0.30
N LYS A 68 -17.02 2.99 0.71
CA LYS A 68 -17.99 1.97 1.07
C LYS A 68 -18.86 1.51 -0.10
N ASP A 69 -19.27 2.44 -0.94
CA ASP A 69 -20.16 2.10 -2.04
C ASP A 69 -19.47 1.30 -3.13
N HIS A 70 -18.17 1.17 -3.07
CA HIS A 70 -17.40 0.48 -4.10
C HIS A 70 -16.64 -0.74 -3.55
N SER A 71 -16.88 -1.10 -2.30
CA SER A 71 -16.23 -2.27 -1.73
C SER A 71 -16.82 -3.53 -2.35
N GLY A 72 -16.04 -4.58 -2.37
CA GLY A 72 -16.51 -5.87 -2.92
C GLY A 72 -16.52 -5.96 -4.42
N LYS A 73 -15.98 -4.96 -5.13
CA LYS A 73 -15.98 -4.95 -6.58
C LYS A 73 -14.59 -5.11 -7.19
N GLY A 74 -13.63 -5.53 -6.38
CA GLY A 74 -12.28 -5.76 -6.88
C GLY A 74 -11.40 -4.53 -6.95
N LEU A 75 -11.87 -3.36 -6.51
CA LEU A 75 -11.09 -2.15 -6.59
C LEU A 75 -9.85 -2.20 -5.70
N GLY A 76 -9.97 -2.81 -4.51
CA GLY A 76 -8.83 -2.95 -3.61
C GLY A 76 -7.70 -3.73 -4.27
N LYS A 77 -8.04 -4.81 -4.98
CA LYS A 77 -7.05 -5.60 -5.68
C LYS A 77 -6.37 -4.78 -6.76
N GLU A 78 -7.14 -3.98 -7.49
CA GLU A 78 -6.57 -3.14 -8.55
C GLU A 78 -5.65 -2.07 -7.98
N LEU A 79 -6.01 -1.50 -6.83
CA LEU A 79 -5.16 -0.53 -6.16
C LEU A 79 -3.83 -1.15 -5.72
N VAL A 80 -3.88 -2.36 -5.16
CA VAL A 80 -2.66 -3.06 -4.76
C VAL A 80 -1.79 -3.35 -5.97
N ARG A 81 -2.39 -3.80 -7.07
CA ARG A 81 -1.63 -4.10 -8.29
C ARG A 81 -0.96 -2.85 -8.85
N GLU A 82 -1.65 -1.71 -8.77
CA GLU A 82 -1.07 -0.47 -9.26
C GLU A 82 0.11 -0.04 -8.39
N ILE A 83 0.01 -0.16 -7.07
CA ILE A 83 1.12 0.15 -6.18
C ILE A 83 2.30 -0.80 -6.47
N GLU A 84 2.03 -2.09 -6.66
CA GLU A 84 3.08 -3.05 -6.99
C GLU A 84 3.80 -2.67 -8.28
N ARG A 85 3.05 -2.24 -9.28
CA ARG A 85 3.63 -1.84 -10.55
C ARG A 85 4.55 -0.64 -10.39
N ILE A 86 4.12 0.35 -9.60
CA ILE A 86 4.94 1.54 -9.36
C ILE A 86 6.20 1.16 -8.58
N CYS A 87 6.08 0.37 -7.53
CA CYS A 87 7.22 -0.02 -6.72
C CYS A 87 8.21 -0.86 -7.52
N GLU A 88 7.71 -1.76 -8.36
CA GLU A 88 8.57 -2.57 -9.19
C GLU A 88 9.33 -1.69 -10.17
N GLY A 89 8.66 -0.69 -10.74
CA GLY A 89 9.33 0.27 -11.64
C GLY A 89 10.38 1.10 -10.93
N ASP A 90 10.27 1.28 -9.63
CA ASP A 90 11.25 2.01 -8.83
C ASP A 90 12.35 1.10 -8.30
N GLY A 91 12.38 -0.17 -8.70
CA GLY A 91 13.44 -1.09 -8.29
C GLY A 91 13.25 -1.69 -6.91
N ILE A 92 12.04 -1.63 -6.38
CA ILE A 92 11.75 -2.19 -5.06
C ILE A 92 11.67 -3.71 -5.16
N ARG A 93 12.37 -4.40 -4.27
CA ARG A 93 12.41 -5.86 -4.30
C ARG A 93 11.28 -6.50 -3.53
N ASP A 94 11.04 -6.06 -2.33
CA ASP A 94 10.04 -6.65 -1.46
C ASP A 94 9.08 -5.60 -0.96
N LEU A 95 7.78 -5.91 -1.01
CA LEU A 95 6.76 -5.01 -0.53
C LEU A 95 6.12 -5.64 0.70
N TYR A 96 6.23 -4.95 1.82
CA TYR A 96 5.74 -5.39 3.11
C TYR A 96 4.40 -4.71 3.42
N LEU A 97 3.65 -5.27 4.35
CA LEU A 97 2.47 -4.61 4.89
C LEU A 97 2.18 -5.12 6.30
N LEU A 98 1.41 -4.31 7.02
CA LEU A 98 0.85 -4.70 8.30
C LEU A 98 -0.67 -4.61 8.19
N THR A 99 -1.38 -5.64 8.63
CA THR A 99 -2.84 -5.62 8.59
C THR A 99 -3.40 -6.13 9.91
N LYS A 100 -4.40 -5.41 10.44
CA LYS A 100 -5.10 -5.82 11.64
C LYS A 100 -6.42 -6.48 11.29
N THR A 101 -7.01 -6.10 10.18
CA THR A 101 -8.40 -6.45 9.88
C THR A 101 -8.59 -7.36 8.69
N ALA A 102 -7.58 -7.52 7.85
CA ALA A 102 -7.73 -8.28 6.61
C ALA A 102 -6.60 -9.28 6.38
N PRO A 103 -6.26 -10.12 7.36
CA PRO A 103 -5.15 -11.05 7.19
C PRO A 103 -5.40 -12.13 6.15
N ASP A 104 -6.65 -12.35 5.77
CA ASP A 104 -6.98 -13.38 4.79
C ASP A 104 -7.16 -12.82 3.39
N TYR A 105 -7.15 -11.50 3.25
CA TYR A 105 -7.32 -10.86 1.95
C TYR A 105 -6.04 -10.90 1.12
N PHE A 106 -4.93 -10.57 1.76
CA PHE A 106 -3.67 -10.39 1.04
C PHE A 106 -3.01 -11.69 0.55
N PRO A 107 -3.20 -12.84 1.20
CA PRO A 107 -2.62 -14.06 0.64
C PRO A 107 -3.11 -14.36 -0.77
N ALA A 108 -4.36 -14.03 -1.08
CA ALA A 108 -4.89 -14.23 -2.42
C ALA A 108 -4.21 -13.34 -3.45
N LEU A 109 -3.53 -12.29 -3.01
CA LEU A 109 -2.80 -11.37 -3.89
C LEU A 109 -1.31 -11.69 -3.95
N GLY A 110 -0.88 -12.76 -3.29
CA GLY A 110 0.52 -13.20 -3.34
C GLY A 110 1.36 -12.84 -2.13
N TYR A 111 0.75 -12.29 -1.08
CA TYR A 111 1.49 -11.93 0.13
C TYR A 111 1.52 -13.13 1.08
N ARG A 112 2.65 -13.32 1.75
CA ARG A 112 2.79 -14.39 2.74
C ARG A 112 3.05 -13.79 4.11
N ARG A 113 2.59 -14.48 5.13
CA ARG A 113 2.81 -14.03 6.51
C ARG A 113 4.26 -14.24 6.90
N ILE A 114 4.79 -13.30 7.66
CA ILE A 114 6.13 -13.42 8.22
C ILE A 114 6.08 -12.96 9.68
N THR A 115 7.13 -13.30 10.42
CA THR A 115 7.24 -12.78 11.77
C THR A 115 7.99 -11.46 11.72
N ARG A 116 7.89 -10.67 12.78
CA ARG A 116 8.51 -9.34 12.79
C ARG A 116 10.03 -9.42 12.67
N ASP A 117 10.63 -10.48 13.16
CA ASP A 117 12.08 -10.63 13.05
C ASP A 117 12.53 -11.00 11.64
N GLN A 118 11.62 -11.34 10.76
CA GLN A 118 11.93 -11.58 9.36
C GLN A 118 11.79 -10.31 8.51
N THR A 119 11.41 -9.21 9.13
CA THR A 119 11.26 -7.94 8.43
C THR A 119 12.63 -7.29 8.26
N SER A 120 12.86 -6.64 7.12
CA SER A 120 14.14 -5.97 6.91
C SER A 120 14.29 -4.81 7.90
N SER A 121 15.53 -4.46 8.24
CA SER A 121 15.77 -3.38 9.17
C SER A 121 15.31 -2.04 8.63
N ASP A 122 15.32 -1.87 7.31
CA ASP A 122 14.84 -0.63 6.71
C ASP A 122 13.35 -0.43 6.94
N ILE A 123 12.58 -1.50 6.83
CA ILE A 123 11.13 -1.42 7.03
C ILE A 123 10.79 -1.26 8.50
N GLU A 124 11.56 -1.86 9.39
CA GLU A 124 11.30 -1.75 10.83
C GLU A 124 11.41 -0.32 11.33
N LYS A 125 12.10 0.54 10.61
CA LYS A 125 12.26 1.93 11.03
C LYS A 125 11.07 2.81 10.67
N LEU A 126 10.16 2.31 9.82
CA LEU A 126 9.04 3.11 9.38
C LEU A 126 8.01 3.25 10.50
N THR A 127 7.31 4.39 10.49
CA THR A 127 6.40 4.74 11.57
C THR A 127 5.37 3.67 11.87
N GLN A 128 4.77 3.06 10.85
CA GLN A 128 3.77 2.04 11.10
C GLN A 128 4.35 0.86 11.87
N PHE A 129 5.58 0.49 11.60
CA PHE A 129 6.21 -0.62 12.32
C PHE A 129 6.61 -0.21 13.72
N THR A 130 7.18 0.99 13.89
CA THR A 130 7.60 1.42 15.22
C THR A 130 6.40 1.64 16.14
N ASP A 131 5.27 2.05 15.58
CA ASP A 131 4.08 2.35 16.37
C ASP A 131 3.11 1.19 16.50
N THR A 132 3.41 0.04 15.89
CA THR A 132 2.55 -1.13 15.99
C THR A 132 3.32 -2.25 16.68
N PRO A 133 3.02 -2.54 17.94
CA PRO A 133 3.73 -3.60 18.66
C PRO A 133 3.53 -4.96 18.00
N PRO A 134 4.50 -5.86 18.12
CA PRO A 134 4.36 -7.21 17.61
C PRO A 134 3.11 -7.86 18.23
N GLY A 135 2.35 -8.56 17.42
CA GLY A 135 1.14 -9.22 17.88
C GLY A 135 -0.12 -8.43 17.67
N GLU A 136 -0.01 -7.12 17.39
CA GLU A 136 -1.21 -6.30 17.14
C GLU A 136 -1.61 -6.30 15.68
N ALA A 137 -0.74 -6.73 14.80
CA ALA A 137 -1.04 -6.79 13.37
C ALA A 137 -0.27 -7.94 12.76
N VAL A 138 -0.79 -8.46 11.66
CA VAL A 138 -0.12 -9.51 10.90
C VAL A 138 0.81 -8.84 9.90
N CYS A 139 2.06 -9.28 9.86
CA CYS A 139 3.04 -8.75 8.92
C CYS A 139 3.13 -9.67 7.70
N MET A 140 3.13 -9.10 6.53
CA MET A 140 3.19 -9.87 5.29
C MET A 140 4.16 -9.25 4.30
N VAL A 141 4.65 -10.05 3.36
CA VAL A 141 5.58 -9.58 2.35
C VAL A 141 5.31 -10.28 1.01
N LYS A 142 5.54 -9.55 -0.06
CA LYS A 142 5.50 -10.12 -1.41
C LYS A 142 6.76 -9.69 -2.14
N SER A 143 7.43 -10.64 -2.79
CA SER A 143 8.59 -10.34 -3.58
C SER A 143 8.15 -9.86 -4.97
N LEU A 144 8.62 -8.69 -5.36
CA LEU A 144 8.22 -8.08 -6.62
C LEU A 144 9.21 -8.32 -7.75
N SER A 145 10.48 -8.40 -7.40
CA SER A 145 11.49 -8.46 -8.44
C SER A 145 11.65 -9.82 -9.03
N GLN A 146 10.62 -10.56 -9.04
CA GLN A 146 10.72 -11.84 -9.55
C GLN A 146 10.44 -11.86 -10.98
N SER A 147 10.08 -10.82 -11.48
CA SER A 147 9.73 -10.74 -12.79
C SER A 147 10.88 -11.01 -13.56
N PRO A 148 11.11 -12.05 -13.85
CA PRO A 148 12.33 -12.39 -14.40
C PRO A 148 12.28 -12.05 -15.75
N ALA A 149 11.35 -12.06 -16.10
CA ALA A 149 11.22 -11.82 -17.33
C ALA A 149 11.95 -10.90 -17.96
N LYS A 150 12.29 -10.18 -17.49
CA LYS A 150 12.88 -9.25 -18.03
C LYS A 150 13.95 -9.64 -18.56
N PRO A 151 14.02 -10.14 -19.14
CA PRO A 151 15.02 -10.59 -19.56
C PRO A 151 15.62 -9.75 -20.21
N ALA A 152 16.19 -9.79 -20.14
CA ALA A 152 16.88 -9.22 -20.56
C ALA A 152 16.73 -8.85 -21.64
N GLY A 153 16.78 -8.57 -21.76
CA GLY A 153 16.72 -8.15 -22.72
C GLY A 153 15.63 -8.04 -22.95
N CYS A 154 15.27 -8.32 -22.63
CA CYS A 154 14.19 -8.11 -22.85
C CYS A 154 13.83 -7.46 -22.59
#